data_54b12e40b94ee43e25a07710da6b083a
#
_entry.id   54b12e40b94ee43e25a07710da6b083a
#
_cell.length_a   1.000
_cell.length_b   1.000
_cell.length_c   1.000
_cell.angle_alpha   90.00
_cell.angle_beta   90.00
_cell.angle_gamma   90.00
#
_symmetry.space_group_name_H-M   'P 1'
#
loop_
_entity.id
_entity.type
_entity.pdbx_description
1 polymer ?
#
loop_
_entity_poly.entity_id
_entity_poly.type
_entity_poly.pdbx_seq_one_letter_code
_entity_poly.pdbx_strand_id
1 'polypeptide(L)'
;MINIMKPEPHRVLKIVRQTRAEYTFRVEWPGVTRDGQFFMLSLPREGEAPISISGRGPGYVEFTIRKVGRLTEGVFGLEEGGLLYMRGPYGSHWPVEKLENENLIVVTSGTGLAPVRTSLMHFIEHPEARREVYLIAGFKDRHSTLFDEDREMFSQHFHTVYPLSREKEKLPGYETGRVTSFLKDIPDEVVSTANYIITGAPAVIASVTEEFLGRGAAPEKIWVSFERRMQCAVGKCGHCKMNGVYVCLEGPVFNFTQAREMFD
;
A
#
# COMPACT_ATOMS: atom_id res chain seq x y z
N MET A 1 -32.28 -7.43 4.66
CA MET A 1 -30.95 -7.87 4.23
C MET A 1 -30.16 -6.66 3.74
N ILE A 2 -28.97 -6.43 4.28
CA ILE A 2 -28.07 -5.35 3.81
C ILE A 2 -27.55 -5.75 2.43
N ASN A 3 -27.71 -4.88 1.45
CA ASN A 3 -27.15 -5.13 0.11
C ASN A 3 -25.68 -4.71 0.10
N ILE A 4 -24.78 -5.66 0.32
CA ILE A 4 -23.31 -5.45 0.34
C ILE A 4 -22.73 -4.94 -0.98
N MET A 5 -23.52 -4.96 -2.08
CA MET A 5 -23.12 -4.46 -3.39
C MET A 5 -23.50 -2.99 -3.61
N LYS A 6 -24.30 -2.41 -2.74
CA LYS A 6 -24.76 -1.03 -2.86
C LYS A 6 -23.73 -0.10 -2.23
N PRO A 7 -23.13 0.84 -2.98
CA PRO A 7 -22.29 1.88 -2.41
C PRO A 7 -23.13 2.84 -1.54
N GLU A 8 -22.62 3.22 -0.39
CA GLU A 8 -23.24 4.21 0.48
C GLU A 8 -22.45 5.53 0.42
N PRO A 9 -23.11 6.69 0.51
CA PRO A 9 -22.46 7.99 0.50
C PRO A 9 -21.77 8.28 1.84
N HIS A 10 -20.53 8.73 1.77
CA HIS A 10 -19.75 9.16 2.92
C HIS A 10 -19.13 10.53 2.66
N ARG A 11 -19.05 11.36 3.69
CA ARG A 11 -18.55 12.72 3.58
C ARG A 11 -17.03 12.76 3.48
N VAL A 12 -16.50 13.52 2.52
CA VAL A 12 -15.07 13.85 2.46
C VAL A 12 -14.78 14.88 3.55
N LEU A 13 -13.94 14.51 4.51
CA LEU A 13 -13.61 15.33 5.68
C LEU A 13 -12.39 16.23 5.43
N LYS A 14 -11.40 15.74 4.66
CA LYS A 14 -10.16 16.44 4.37
C LYS A 14 -9.58 15.96 3.06
N ILE A 15 -8.95 16.87 2.32
CA ILE A 15 -8.21 16.57 1.08
C ILE A 15 -6.78 17.08 1.23
N VAL A 16 -5.80 16.17 1.13
CA VAL A 16 -4.38 16.50 1.15
C VAL A 16 -3.79 16.25 -0.23
N ARG A 17 -3.25 17.28 -0.85
CA ARG A 17 -2.54 17.17 -2.12
C ARG A 17 -1.14 16.65 -1.87
N GLN A 18 -0.88 15.39 -2.20
CA GLN A 18 0.44 14.79 -2.09
C GLN A 18 1.34 15.24 -3.25
N THR A 19 0.82 15.15 -4.46
CA THR A 19 1.49 15.56 -5.70
C THR A 19 0.50 16.23 -6.66
N ARG A 20 0.92 16.48 -7.89
CA ARG A 20 -0.01 16.94 -8.96
C ARG A 20 -0.99 15.85 -9.39
N ALA A 21 -0.64 14.57 -9.18
CA ALA A 21 -1.41 13.42 -9.65
C ALA A 21 -1.93 12.51 -8.53
N GLU A 22 -1.53 12.72 -7.29
CA GLU A 22 -1.96 11.94 -6.14
C GLU A 22 -2.50 12.85 -5.03
N TYR A 23 -3.73 12.56 -4.57
CA TYR A 23 -4.35 13.21 -3.43
C TYR A 23 -4.77 12.16 -2.40
N THR A 24 -4.68 12.51 -1.12
CA THR A 24 -5.22 11.72 -0.01
C THR A 24 -6.55 12.33 0.42
N PHE A 25 -7.60 11.52 0.37
CA PHE A 25 -8.94 11.86 0.79
C PHE A 25 -9.21 11.19 2.13
N ARG A 26 -9.47 11.98 3.17
CA ARG A 26 -10.01 11.48 4.43
C ARG A 26 -11.53 11.47 4.32
N VAL A 27 -12.14 10.31 4.53
CA VAL A 27 -13.57 10.09 4.36
C VAL A 27 -14.16 9.58 5.66
N GLU A 28 -15.32 10.08 6.02
CA GLU A 28 -16.07 9.64 7.20
C GLU A 28 -16.33 8.13 7.14
N TRP A 29 -15.98 7.43 8.22
CA TRP A 29 -16.19 6.00 8.35
C TRP A 29 -16.28 5.58 9.80
N PRO A 30 -17.48 5.16 10.29
CA PRO A 30 -17.66 4.77 11.69
C PRO A 30 -17.27 3.31 11.98
N GLY A 31 -16.99 2.52 10.94
CA GLY A 31 -16.69 1.09 11.07
C GLY A 31 -15.21 0.80 11.36
N VAL A 32 -14.93 -0.47 11.60
CA VAL A 32 -13.56 -0.96 11.83
C VAL A 32 -12.93 -1.36 10.49
N THR A 33 -11.65 -1.04 10.33
CA THR A 33 -10.82 -1.44 9.18
C THR A 33 -9.49 -1.96 9.65
N ARG A 34 -8.81 -2.74 8.79
CA ARG A 34 -7.45 -3.23 9.00
C ARG A 34 -6.54 -2.78 7.87
N ASP A 35 -5.26 -2.64 8.17
CA ASP A 35 -4.25 -2.18 7.21
C ASP A 35 -4.09 -3.16 6.05
N GLY A 36 -4.07 -2.66 4.83
CA GLY A 36 -4.02 -3.50 3.62
C GLY A 36 -5.38 -3.82 3.00
N GLN A 37 -6.50 -3.64 3.74
CA GLN A 37 -7.84 -3.75 3.17
C GLN A 37 -8.11 -2.63 2.15
N PHE A 38 -9.14 -2.81 1.34
CA PHE A 38 -9.56 -1.85 0.34
C PHE A 38 -11.08 -1.59 0.39
N PHE A 39 -11.49 -0.50 -0.22
CA PHE A 39 -12.89 -0.20 -0.52
C PHE A 39 -13.08 -0.10 -2.03
N MET A 40 -14.28 -0.40 -2.48
CA MET A 40 -14.73 0.00 -3.81
C MET A 40 -15.26 1.42 -3.70
N LEU A 41 -14.53 2.37 -4.28
CA LEU A 41 -14.92 3.78 -4.33
C LEU A 41 -15.64 4.07 -5.63
N SER A 42 -16.70 4.87 -5.58
CA SER A 42 -17.50 5.20 -6.75
C SER A 42 -18.05 6.63 -6.73
N LEU A 43 -18.33 7.14 -7.92
CA LEU A 43 -19.12 8.33 -8.13
C LEU A 43 -20.22 8.04 -9.16
N PRO A 44 -21.42 8.63 -9.00
CA PRO A 44 -22.49 8.45 -9.95
C PRO A 44 -22.06 8.80 -11.36
N ARG A 45 -22.29 7.89 -12.31
CA ARG A 45 -21.92 7.98 -13.75
C ARG A 45 -20.43 7.93 -14.09
N GLU A 46 -19.53 7.96 -13.08
CA GLU A 46 -18.06 7.92 -13.32
C GLU A 46 -17.49 6.50 -13.21
N GLY A 47 -18.18 5.60 -12.48
CA GLY A 47 -17.77 4.21 -12.30
C GLY A 47 -17.32 3.89 -10.88
N GLU A 48 -16.62 2.77 -10.74
CA GLU A 48 -16.18 2.23 -9.47
C GLU A 48 -14.78 1.60 -9.59
N ALA A 49 -13.93 1.76 -8.57
CA ALA A 49 -12.61 1.14 -8.53
C ALA A 49 -12.20 0.74 -7.11
N PRO A 50 -11.39 -0.34 -6.96
CA PRO A 50 -10.80 -0.71 -5.67
C PRO A 50 -9.68 0.28 -5.31
N ILE A 51 -9.73 0.79 -4.10
CA ILE A 51 -8.68 1.66 -3.56
C ILE A 51 -8.31 1.16 -2.16
N SER A 52 -7.04 0.87 -1.96
CA SER A 52 -6.51 0.46 -0.66
C SER A 52 -6.55 1.61 0.35
N ILE A 53 -6.76 1.26 1.60
CA ILE A 53 -6.68 2.18 2.73
C ILE A 53 -5.23 2.67 2.85
N SER A 54 -5.04 3.98 3.01
CA SER A 54 -3.73 4.60 3.26
C SER A 54 -3.63 5.25 4.64
N GLY A 55 -4.72 5.28 5.38
CA GLY A 55 -4.80 5.82 6.74
C GLY A 55 -6.14 5.48 7.38
N ARG A 56 -6.17 5.46 8.70
CA ARG A 56 -7.39 5.23 9.48
C ARG A 56 -7.29 5.86 10.86
N GLY A 57 -8.42 6.17 11.42
CA GLY A 57 -8.53 6.68 12.78
C GLY A 57 -9.98 6.70 13.27
N PRO A 58 -10.23 7.21 14.47
CA PRO A 58 -11.60 7.30 15.00
C PRO A 58 -12.53 8.07 14.06
N GLY A 59 -13.51 7.38 13.48
CA GLY A 59 -14.53 7.98 12.63
C GLY A 59 -14.13 8.26 11.19
N TYR A 60 -12.94 7.83 10.73
CA TYR A 60 -12.51 8.06 9.35
C TYR A 60 -11.59 6.97 8.79
N VAL A 61 -11.52 6.95 7.47
CA VAL A 61 -10.54 6.21 6.68
C VAL A 61 -9.92 7.15 5.62
N GLU A 62 -8.67 6.90 5.22
CA GLU A 62 -7.98 7.67 4.19
C GLU A 62 -7.67 6.81 2.96
N PHE A 63 -7.78 7.45 1.80
CA PHE A 63 -7.46 6.86 0.50
C PHE A 63 -6.51 7.77 -0.25
N THR A 64 -5.35 7.26 -0.64
CA THR A 64 -4.41 8.00 -1.51
C THR A 64 -4.63 7.54 -2.95
N ILE A 65 -5.18 8.44 -3.75
CA ILE A 65 -5.70 8.15 -5.08
C ILE A 65 -4.84 8.84 -6.12
N ARG A 66 -4.41 8.07 -7.15
CA ARG A 66 -3.77 8.60 -8.34
C ARG A 66 -4.81 8.92 -9.40
N LYS A 67 -4.69 10.10 -10.01
CA LYS A 67 -5.52 10.54 -11.13
C LYS A 67 -5.09 9.81 -12.41
N VAL A 68 -5.84 8.79 -12.82
CA VAL A 68 -5.49 7.92 -13.97
C VAL A 68 -6.64 7.59 -14.89
N GLY A 69 -7.86 8.05 -14.60
CA GLY A 69 -9.03 7.73 -15.43
C GLY A 69 -10.29 8.39 -14.92
N ARG A 70 -11.40 8.14 -15.60
CA ARG A 70 -12.67 8.83 -15.44
C ARG A 70 -13.14 8.95 -13.98
N LEU A 71 -13.22 7.84 -13.24
CA LEU A 71 -13.60 7.88 -11.84
C LEU A 71 -12.66 8.78 -11.02
N THR A 72 -11.35 8.59 -11.16
CA THR A 72 -10.38 9.34 -10.37
C THR A 72 -10.32 10.81 -10.77
N GLU A 73 -10.64 11.17 -12.02
CA GLU A 73 -10.84 12.56 -12.45
C GLU A 73 -12.04 13.18 -11.73
N GLY A 74 -13.18 12.46 -11.66
CA GLY A 74 -14.34 12.90 -10.91
C GLY A 74 -14.05 13.06 -9.41
N VAL A 75 -13.34 12.10 -8.79
CA VAL A 75 -12.94 12.18 -7.37
C VAL A 75 -12.05 13.39 -7.09
N PHE A 76 -11.15 13.74 -8.01
CA PHE A 76 -10.30 14.94 -7.90
C PHE A 76 -11.08 16.27 -8.01
N GLY A 77 -12.32 16.23 -8.50
CA GLY A 77 -13.25 17.36 -8.51
C GLY A 77 -14.06 17.52 -7.24
N LEU A 78 -13.93 16.60 -6.26
CA LEU A 78 -14.60 16.72 -4.98
C LEU A 78 -13.94 17.79 -4.11
N GLU A 79 -14.78 18.44 -3.29
CA GLU A 79 -14.36 19.35 -2.25
C GLU A 79 -14.63 18.74 -0.87
N GLU A 80 -14.01 19.28 0.17
CA GLU A 80 -14.30 18.92 1.55
C GLU A 80 -15.80 19.17 1.85
N GLY A 81 -16.47 18.22 2.47
CA GLY A 81 -17.92 18.19 2.65
C GLY A 81 -18.67 17.48 1.52
N GLY A 82 -18.04 17.24 0.36
CA GLY A 82 -18.60 16.47 -0.74
C GLY A 82 -18.82 15.00 -0.39
N LEU A 83 -19.55 14.27 -1.25
CA LEU A 83 -19.88 12.88 -1.03
C LEU A 83 -19.09 11.96 -1.95
N LEU A 84 -18.35 11.02 -1.37
CA LEU A 84 -17.74 9.88 -2.04
C LEU A 84 -18.54 8.64 -1.67
N TYR A 85 -18.95 7.87 -2.68
CA TYR A 85 -19.70 6.63 -2.46
C TYR A 85 -18.70 5.49 -2.29
N MET A 86 -18.92 4.66 -1.28
CA MET A 86 -18.04 3.53 -1.04
C MET A 86 -18.77 2.32 -0.46
N ARG A 87 -18.19 1.16 -0.68
CA ARG A 87 -18.61 -0.11 -0.10
C ARG A 87 -17.38 -0.93 0.28
N GLY A 88 -17.45 -1.65 1.38
CA GLY A 88 -16.34 -2.38 2.00
C GLY A 88 -16.43 -2.30 3.52
N PRO A 89 -15.32 -2.55 4.26
CA PRO A 89 -13.99 -2.93 3.74
C PRO A 89 -13.99 -4.35 3.19
N TYR A 90 -13.10 -4.61 2.23
CA TYR A 90 -12.92 -5.91 1.60
C TYR A 90 -11.47 -6.38 1.71
N GLY A 91 -11.29 -7.68 1.48
CA GLY A 91 -10.00 -8.32 1.32
C GLY A 91 -9.26 -8.62 2.62
N SER A 92 -8.11 -9.27 2.44
CA SER A 92 -7.15 -9.57 3.50
C SER A 92 -6.42 -8.30 3.98
N HIS A 93 -5.62 -8.44 5.02
CA HIS A 93 -4.89 -7.34 5.65
C HIS A 93 -3.44 -7.74 5.96
N TRP A 94 -2.58 -6.76 6.22
CA TRP A 94 -1.24 -7.03 6.72
C TRP A 94 -1.34 -7.70 8.09
N PRO A 95 -0.59 -8.79 8.32
CA PRO A 95 -0.62 -9.49 9.61
C PRO A 95 0.31 -8.82 10.62
N VAL A 96 0.03 -7.57 11.00
CA VAL A 96 0.90 -6.73 11.83
C VAL A 96 1.34 -7.47 13.09
N GLU A 97 0.44 -8.22 13.73
CA GLU A 97 0.71 -8.99 14.94
C GLU A 97 1.78 -10.10 14.74
N LYS A 98 1.97 -10.58 13.49
CA LYS A 98 3.03 -11.54 13.14
C LYS A 98 4.35 -10.88 12.80
N LEU A 99 4.33 -9.57 12.52
CA LEU A 99 5.51 -8.79 12.19
C LEU A 99 6.17 -8.17 13.42
N GLU A 100 5.45 -8.17 14.55
CA GLU A 100 5.95 -7.65 15.83
C GLU A 100 7.11 -8.49 16.37
N ASN A 101 8.00 -7.83 17.14
CA ASN A 101 9.16 -8.43 17.82
C ASN A 101 10.23 -9.06 16.90
N GLU A 102 10.16 -8.77 15.62
CA GLU A 102 11.07 -9.24 14.59
C GLU A 102 11.67 -8.06 13.80
N ASN A 103 12.73 -8.31 13.05
CA ASN A 103 13.22 -7.36 12.06
C ASN A 103 12.19 -7.26 10.92
N LEU A 104 11.99 -6.07 10.38
CA LEU A 104 11.04 -5.83 9.31
C LEU A 104 11.74 -5.11 8.14
N ILE A 105 11.61 -5.67 6.95
CA ILE A 105 12.05 -5.05 5.70
C ILE A 105 10.83 -4.68 4.88
N VAL A 106 10.67 -3.40 4.58
CA VAL A 106 9.56 -2.87 3.79
C VAL A 106 10.13 -2.28 2.49
N VAL A 107 9.72 -2.83 1.36
CA VAL A 107 10.11 -2.30 0.05
C VAL A 107 8.87 -1.91 -0.73
N THR A 108 8.79 -0.64 -1.10
CA THR A 108 7.64 -0.09 -1.81
C THR A 108 8.05 0.67 -3.06
N SER A 109 7.15 0.78 -4.04
CA SER A 109 7.34 1.65 -5.19
C SER A 109 6.09 2.48 -5.51
N GLY A 110 6.28 3.78 -5.69
CA GLY A 110 5.22 4.74 -6.01
C GLY A 110 4.08 4.72 -4.98
N THR A 111 2.84 4.57 -5.46
CA THR A 111 1.64 4.48 -4.61
C THR A 111 1.59 3.24 -3.73
N GLY A 112 2.47 2.25 -3.93
CA GLY A 112 2.58 1.09 -3.06
C GLY A 112 2.94 1.43 -1.60
N LEU A 113 3.46 2.63 -1.31
CA LEU A 113 3.66 3.09 0.06
C LEU A 113 2.32 3.31 0.80
N ALA A 114 1.26 3.70 0.09
CA ALA A 114 -0.03 4.03 0.69
C ALA A 114 -0.65 2.88 1.52
N PRO A 115 -0.79 1.63 1.00
CA PRO A 115 -1.39 0.53 1.76
C PRO A 115 -0.56 0.02 2.94
N VAL A 116 0.71 0.41 3.07
CA VAL A 116 1.58 0.02 4.19
C VAL A 116 1.81 1.13 5.19
N ARG A 117 1.41 2.36 4.86
CA ARG A 117 1.64 3.57 5.66
C ARG A 117 1.16 3.40 7.12
N THR A 118 -0.06 2.91 7.32
CA THR A 118 -0.65 2.74 8.65
C THR A 118 0.10 1.67 9.47
N SER A 119 0.57 0.59 8.81
CA SER A 119 1.40 -0.41 9.49
C SER A 119 2.77 0.15 9.91
N LEU A 120 3.37 1.03 9.10
CA LEU A 120 4.61 1.73 9.50
C LEU A 120 4.36 2.68 10.68
N MET A 121 3.24 3.40 10.69
CA MET A 121 2.84 4.25 11.83
C MET A 121 2.66 3.44 13.10
N HIS A 122 2.05 2.23 13.02
CA HIS A 122 1.93 1.34 14.17
C HIS A 122 3.28 1.05 14.82
N PHE A 123 4.33 0.77 14.03
CA PHE A 123 5.67 0.50 14.57
C PHE A 123 6.40 1.75 15.09
N ILE A 124 5.96 2.96 14.77
CA ILE A 124 6.41 4.20 15.40
C ILE A 124 5.71 4.40 16.74
N GLU A 125 4.40 4.20 16.78
CA GLU A 125 3.54 4.36 17.96
C GLU A 125 3.84 3.29 19.03
N HIS A 126 4.31 2.09 18.59
CA HIS A 126 4.65 0.94 19.43
C HIS A 126 6.11 0.51 19.23
N PRO A 127 7.09 1.32 19.66
CA PRO A 127 8.51 1.01 19.48
C PRO A 127 8.93 -0.29 20.18
N GLU A 128 8.23 -0.69 21.24
CA GLU A 128 8.44 -1.95 21.96
C GLU A 128 8.05 -3.19 21.13
N ALA A 129 7.17 -3.01 20.13
CA ALA A 129 6.71 -4.10 19.27
C ALA A 129 7.61 -4.35 18.05
N ARG A 130 8.72 -3.63 17.91
CA ARG A 130 9.64 -3.79 16.77
C ARG A 130 11.09 -4.00 17.19
N ARG A 131 11.86 -4.62 16.31
CA ARG A 131 13.31 -4.57 16.28
C ARG A 131 13.76 -3.55 15.23
N GLU A 132 14.69 -3.90 14.35
CA GLU A 132 15.13 -3.04 13.26
C GLU A 132 14.08 -3.01 12.14
N VAL A 133 13.77 -1.82 11.65
CA VAL A 133 12.91 -1.60 10.49
C VAL A 133 13.71 -0.95 9.36
N TYR A 134 13.73 -1.59 8.21
CA TYR A 134 14.35 -1.09 6.99
C TYR A 134 13.25 -0.73 5.99
N LEU A 135 13.18 0.53 5.59
CA LEU A 135 12.22 1.04 4.61
C LEU A 135 12.93 1.53 3.35
N ILE A 136 12.69 0.85 2.23
CA ILE A 136 13.10 1.33 0.91
C ILE A 136 11.85 1.74 0.15
N ALA A 137 11.58 3.04 0.04
CA ALA A 137 10.40 3.57 -0.63
C ALA A 137 10.81 4.34 -1.90
N GLY A 138 10.73 3.67 -3.05
CA GLY A 138 11.14 4.22 -4.34
C GLY A 138 10.05 5.03 -5.03
N PHE A 139 10.48 6.12 -5.68
CA PHE A 139 9.61 6.96 -6.49
C PHE A 139 10.24 7.19 -7.87
N LYS A 140 9.47 7.79 -8.76
CA LYS A 140 9.92 8.11 -10.11
C LYS A 140 10.88 9.29 -10.11
N ASP A 141 10.50 10.37 -9.45
CA ASP A 141 11.20 11.65 -9.32
C ASP A 141 10.75 12.36 -8.04
N ARG A 142 11.37 13.51 -7.72
CA ARG A 142 11.03 14.29 -6.52
C ARG A 142 9.56 14.73 -6.50
N HIS A 143 8.97 15.02 -7.65
CA HIS A 143 7.59 15.51 -7.75
C HIS A 143 6.53 14.38 -7.60
N SER A 144 6.95 13.14 -7.61
CA SER A 144 6.10 11.96 -7.42
C SER A 144 6.24 11.35 -6.02
N THR A 145 6.99 11.97 -5.10
CA THR A 145 7.12 11.51 -3.72
C THR A 145 5.83 11.74 -2.95
N LEU A 146 5.49 10.79 -2.09
CA LEU A 146 4.28 10.81 -1.28
C LEU A 146 4.64 10.95 0.20
N PHE A 147 3.73 11.55 0.97
CA PHE A 147 3.79 11.59 2.43
C PHE A 147 5.10 12.20 2.96
N ASP A 148 5.40 13.43 2.52
CA ASP A 148 6.65 14.10 2.88
C ASP A 148 6.84 14.24 4.41
N GLU A 149 5.75 14.56 5.14
CA GLU A 149 5.78 14.65 6.62
C GLU A 149 6.04 13.28 7.28
N ASP A 150 5.37 12.23 6.79
CA ASP A 150 5.58 10.88 7.32
C ASP A 150 6.98 10.35 6.99
N ARG A 151 7.54 10.70 5.82
CA ARG A 151 8.91 10.31 5.43
C ARG A 151 9.95 10.84 6.40
N GLU A 152 9.79 12.09 6.84
CA GLU A 152 10.67 12.67 7.83
C GLU A 152 10.58 11.89 9.16
N MET A 153 9.35 11.56 9.59
CA MET A 153 9.09 10.75 10.78
C MET A 153 9.65 9.34 10.62
N PHE A 154 9.47 8.68 9.47
CA PHE A 154 10.05 7.36 9.21
C PHE A 154 11.57 7.39 9.30
N SER A 155 12.22 8.44 8.78
CA SER A 155 13.68 8.59 8.81
C SER A 155 14.25 8.80 10.22
N GLN A 156 13.43 9.28 11.15
CA GLN A 156 13.83 9.41 12.57
C GLN A 156 13.74 8.09 13.34
N HIS A 157 12.97 7.11 12.85
CA HIS A 157 12.64 5.89 13.59
C HIS A 157 13.12 4.61 12.90
N PHE A 158 13.43 4.65 11.60
CA PHE A 158 13.76 3.49 10.77
C PHE A 158 15.03 3.74 9.94
N HIS A 159 15.65 2.68 9.47
CA HIS A 159 16.66 2.76 8.42
C HIS A 159 15.93 3.01 7.09
N THR A 160 16.04 4.22 6.54
CA THR A 160 15.27 4.61 5.36
C THR A 160 16.14 4.91 4.15
N VAL A 161 15.68 4.50 2.97
CA VAL A 161 16.24 4.88 1.68
C VAL A 161 15.09 5.28 0.76
N TYR A 162 15.20 6.45 0.14
CA TYR A 162 14.19 6.99 -0.81
C TYR A 162 14.79 7.13 -2.21
N PRO A 163 14.83 6.05 -3.01
CA PRO A 163 15.39 6.09 -4.36
C PRO A 163 14.47 6.82 -5.34
N LEU A 164 15.08 7.64 -6.21
CA LEU A 164 14.43 8.30 -7.33
C LEU A 164 14.92 7.71 -8.65
N SER A 165 14.08 6.95 -9.34
CA SER A 165 14.51 6.13 -10.50
C SER A 165 14.78 6.91 -11.78
N ARG A 166 14.35 8.16 -11.88
CA ARG A 166 14.54 9.03 -13.05
C ARG A 166 15.42 10.26 -12.78
N GLU A 167 15.74 10.53 -11.52
CA GLU A 167 16.69 11.58 -11.20
C GLU A 167 18.09 11.16 -11.58
N LYS A 168 18.84 12.10 -12.17
CA LYS A 168 20.24 11.88 -12.57
C LYS A 168 21.21 12.37 -11.52
N GLU A 169 20.78 13.30 -10.68
CA GLU A 169 21.57 13.93 -9.63
C GLU A 169 20.99 13.55 -8.25
N LYS A 170 21.88 13.38 -7.29
CA LYS A 170 21.48 13.13 -5.91
C LYS A 170 20.87 14.38 -5.30
N LEU A 171 19.63 14.26 -4.80
CA LEU A 171 18.94 15.31 -4.09
C LEU A 171 19.05 15.09 -2.57
N PRO A 172 19.02 16.15 -1.75
CA PRO A 172 19.02 16.01 -0.29
C PRO A 172 17.88 15.14 0.20
N GLY A 173 18.20 14.11 1.01
CA GLY A 173 17.24 13.14 1.56
C GLY A 173 16.77 12.06 0.57
N TYR A 174 17.40 11.97 -0.61
CA TYR A 174 17.08 10.96 -1.64
C TYR A 174 18.35 10.31 -2.18
N GLU A 175 18.18 9.11 -2.73
CA GLU A 175 19.20 8.41 -3.51
C GLU A 175 18.78 8.32 -4.99
N THR A 176 19.76 8.21 -5.89
CA THR A 176 19.51 8.03 -7.32
C THR A 176 19.52 6.55 -7.68
N GLY A 177 18.45 6.05 -8.30
CA GLY A 177 18.36 4.65 -8.72
C GLY A 177 17.02 3.98 -8.45
N ARG A 178 16.98 2.68 -8.66
CA ARG A 178 15.81 1.84 -8.42
C ARG A 178 15.89 1.22 -7.01
N VAL A 179 14.76 0.83 -6.44
CA VAL A 179 14.70 0.14 -5.13
C VAL A 179 15.63 -1.08 -5.06
N THR A 180 15.73 -1.83 -6.15
CA THR A 180 16.58 -3.03 -6.23
C THR A 180 18.07 -2.76 -6.07
N SER A 181 18.53 -1.54 -6.34
CA SER A 181 19.95 -1.17 -6.20
C SER A 181 20.41 -1.07 -4.73
N PHE A 182 19.46 -0.92 -3.81
CA PHE A 182 19.71 -0.68 -2.39
C PHE A 182 19.40 -1.90 -1.50
N LEU A 183 18.89 -3.00 -2.06
CA LEU A 183 18.61 -4.23 -1.30
C LEU A 183 19.87 -4.83 -0.70
N LYS A 184 20.98 -4.76 -1.42
CA LYS A 184 22.31 -5.25 -1.02
C LYS A 184 22.89 -4.51 0.20
N ASP A 185 22.39 -3.30 0.50
CA ASP A 185 22.88 -2.48 1.61
C ASP A 185 22.25 -2.92 2.95
N ILE A 186 21.25 -3.81 2.93
CA ILE A 186 20.67 -4.43 4.12
C ILE A 186 21.57 -5.61 4.53
N PRO A 187 22.02 -5.70 5.80
CA PRO A 187 22.87 -6.78 6.27
C PRO A 187 22.26 -8.17 6.10
N ASP A 188 23.05 -9.19 5.72
CA ASP A 188 22.55 -10.55 5.48
C ASP A 188 21.98 -11.22 6.74
N GLU A 189 22.50 -10.90 7.92
CA GLU A 189 21.96 -11.35 9.20
C GLU A 189 20.54 -10.81 9.46
N VAL A 190 20.22 -9.62 8.95
CA VAL A 190 18.86 -9.06 9.00
C VAL A 190 17.99 -9.75 7.97
N VAL A 191 18.48 -9.88 6.73
CA VAL A 191 17.75 -10.52 5.61
C VAL A 191 17.32 -11.94 5.96
N SER A 192 18.20 -12.75 6.57
CA SER A 192 17.88 -14.15 6.92
C SER A 192 16.81 -14.30 7.99
N THR A 193 16.58 -13.28 8.80
CA THR A 193 15.67 -13.35 9.98
C THR A 193 14.43 -12.49 9.86
N ALA A 194 14.43 -11.46 9.00
CA ALA A 194 13.36 -10.48 8.89
C ALA A 194 12.03 -11.04 8.38
N ASN A 195 10.96 -10.33 8.72
CA ASN A 195 9.72 -10.34 7.97
C ASN A 195 9.75 -9.28 6.86
N TYR A 196 8.94 -9.46 5.83
CA TYR A 196 8.96 -8.58 4.66
C TYR A 196 7.56 -8.11 4.29
N ILE A 197 7.47 -6.84 3.91
CA ILE A 197 6.32 -6.26 3.18
C ILE A 197 6.84 -5.71 1.86
N ILE A 198 6.33 -6.22 0.75
CA ILE A 198 6.74 -5.79 -0.59
C ILE A 198 5.51 -5.36 -1.38
N THR A 199 5.49 -4.11 -1.85
CA THR A 199 4.36 -3.53 -2.59
C THR A 199 4.83 -2.69 -3.78
N GLY A 200 3.99 -2.62 -4.80
CA GLY A 200 4.26 -1.80 -5.98
C GLY A 200 3.95 -2.52 -7.29
N ALA A 201 4.60 -2.12 -8.37
CA ALA A 201 4.40 -2.76 -9.66
C ALA A 201 4.81 -4.25 -9.62
N PRO A 202 4.12 -5.15 -10.35
CA PRO A 202 4.41 -6.59 -10.33
C PRO A 202 5.89 -6.94 -10.57
N ALA A 203 6.53 -6.26 -11.52
CA ALA A 203 7.95 -6.46 -11.80
C ALA A 203 8.87 -6.08 -10.62
N VAL A 204 8.49 -5.08 -9.82
CA VAL A 204 9.24 -4.70 -8.62
C VAL A 204 9.07 -5.76 -7.55
N ILE A 205 7.85 -6.22 -7.32
CA ILE A 205 7.56 -7.28 -6.34
C ILE A 205 8.36 -8.53 -6.69
N ALA A 206 8.33 -8.98 -7.95
CA ALA A 206 9.06 -10.16 -8.41
C ALA A 206 10.57 -10.01 -8.20
N SER A 207 11.19 -8.93 -8.70
CA SER A 207 12.64 -8.73 -8.58
C SER A 207 13.13 -8.59 -7.14
N VAL A 208 12.37 -7.90 -6.28
CA VAL A 208 12.71 -7.73 -4.86
C VAL A 208 12.59 -9.05 -4.12
N THR A 209 11.54 -9.81 -4.40
CA THR A 209 11.33 -11.12 -3.76
C THR A 209 12.41 -12.11 -4.18
N GLU A 210 12.74 -12.18 -5.48
CA GLU A 210 13.80 -13.05 -6.00
C GLU A 210 15.15 -12.76 -5.33
N GLU A 211 15.52 -11.48 -5.21
CA GLU A 211 16.76 -11.05 -4.56
C GLU A 211 16.81 -11.52 -3.08
N PHE A 212 15.76 -11.30 -2.32
CA PHE A 212 15.75 -11.70 -0.91
C PHE A 212 15.70 -13.21 -0.71
N LEU A 213 14.97 -13.94 -1.55
CA LEU A 213 14.99 -15.41 -1.54
C LEU A 213 16.40 -15.95 -1.85
N GLY A 214 17.10 -15.35 -2.84
CA GLY A 214 18.48 -15.68 -3.17
C GLY A 214 19.46 -15.43 -2.02
N ARG A 215 19.14 -14.52 -1.10
CA ARG A 215 19.91 -14.20 0.11
C ARG A 215 19.41 -14.93 1.37
N GLY A 216 18.54 -15.94 1.21
CA GLY A 216 18.11 -16.81 2.31
C GLY A 216 16.87 -16.35 3.09
N ALA A 217 16.11 -15.38 2.57
CA ALA A 217 14.81 -15.04 3.15
C ALA A 217 13.85 -16.22 3.05
N ALA A 218 13.12 -16.51 4.13
CA ALA A 218 12.12 -17.56 4.17
C ALA A 218 10.82 -17.11 3.47
N PRO A 219 10.30 -17.86 2.49
CA PRO A 219 9.10 -17.47 1.74
C PRO A 219 7.89 -17.17 2.62
N GLU A 220 7.72 -17.90 3.72
CA GLU A 220 6.63 -17.72 4.69
C GLU A 220 6.70 -16.42 5.49
N LYS A 221 7.86 -15.74 5.49
CA LYS A 221 8.05 -14.43 6.11
C LYS A 221 7.79 -13.27 5.14
N ILE A 222 7.60 -13.55 3.84
CA ILE A 222 7.40 -12.53 2.81
C ILE A 222 5.90 -12.32 2.56
N TRP A 223 5.48 -11.06 2.66
CA TRP A 223 4.12 -10.62 2.39
C TRP A 223 4.12 -9.63 1.23
N VAL A 224 3.21 -9.84 0.28
CA VAL A 224 3.09 -9.02 -0.93
C VAL A 224 1.65 -8.56 -1.10
N SER A 225 1.44 -7.45 -1.80
CA SER A 225 0.10 -6.99 -2.17
C SER A 225 -0.02 -6.88 -3.68
N PHE A 226 -1.06 -7.50 -4.23
CA PHE A 226 -1.37 -7.45 -5.66
C PHE A 226 -2.49 -6.47 -5.96
N GLU A 227 -2.26 -5.61 -6.93
CA GLU A 227 -3.30 -4.78 -7.53
C GLU A 227 -3.92 -5.51 -8.72
N ARG A 228 -5.25 -5.63 -8.73
CA ARG A 228 -6.01 -6.20 -9.84
C ARG A 228 -7.26 -5.38 -10.13
N ARG A 229 -7.69 -5.42 -11.38
CA ARG A 229 -8.97 -4.85 -11.75
C ARG A 229 -10.08 -5.63 -11.05
N MET A 230 -10.89 -4.95 -10.26
CA MET A 230 -12.00 -5.54 -9.53
C MET A 230 -13.31 -4.87 -9.94
N GLN A 231 -14.40 -5.64 -9.91
CA GLN A 231 -15.74 -5.13 -10.15
C GLN A 231 -16.67 -5.48 -8.99
N CYS A 232 -16.87 -6.77 -8.68
CA CYS A 232 -17.80 -7.15 -7.63
C CYS A 232 -17.22 -7.04 -6.21
N ALA A 233 -15.92 -7.24 -6.04
CA ALA A 233 -15.20 -7.33 -4.75
C ALA A 233 -15.68 -8.46 -3.80
N VAL A 234 -16.53 -9.38 -4.29
CA VAL A 234 -17.16 -10.46 -3.50
C VAL A 234 -17.01 -11.85 -4.17
N GLY A 235 -15.97 -12.05 -4.99
CA GLY A 235 -15.63 -13.36 -5.56
C GLY A 235 -16.58 -13.90 -6.61
N LYS A 236 -17.43 -13.07 -7.26
CA LYS A 236 -18.45 -13.55 -8.20
C LYS A 236 -18.09 -13.36 -9.68
N CYS A 237 -17.49 -12.23 -10.04
CA CYS A 237 -17.38 -11.83 -11.45
C CYS A 237 -16.13 -12.38 -12.17
N GLY A 238 -15.12 -12.86 -11.47
CA GLY A 238 -13.90 -13.41 -12.05
C GLY A 238 -12.84 -12.39 -12.49
N HIS A 239 -13.13 -11.07 -12.53
CA HIS A 239 -12.21 -10.05 -13.04
C HIS A 239 -10.87 -9.97 -12.31
N CYS A 240 -10.86 -10.26 -11.01
CA CYS A 240 -9.65 -10.22 -10.18
C CYS A 240 -8.99 -11.60 -10.03
N LYS A 241 -9.46 -12.63 -10.75
CA LYS A 241 -8.97 -14.00 -10.59
C LYS A 241 -7.56 -14.15 -11.17
N MET A 242 -6.65 -14.73 -10.39
CA MET A 242 -5.29 -15.11 -10.76
C MET A 242 -5.06 -16.57 -10.38
N ASN A 243 -4.72 -17.42 -11.34
CA ASN A 243 -4.47 -18.86 -11.11
C ASN A 243 -5.45 -19.54 -10.13
N GLY A 244 -6.76 -19.27 -10.32
CA GLY A 244 -7.80 -19.85 -9.47
C GLY A 244 -8.18 -19.02 -8.25
N VAL A 245 -7.33 -18.11 -7.77
CA VAL A 245 -7.50 -17.29 -6.57
C VAL A 245 -8.25 -15.99 -6.88
N TYR A 246 -9.22 -15.64 -6.06
CA TYR A 246 -9.91 -14.35 -6.15
C TYR A 246 -9.23 -13.30 -5.28
N VAL A 247 -8.47 -12.38 -5.88
CA VAL A 247 -7.74 -11.33 -5.16
C VAL A 247 -8.66 -10.47 -4.26
N CYS A 248 -9.91 -10.27 -4.63
CA CYS A 248 -10.86 -9.51 -3.82
C CYS A 248 -11.34 -10.22 -2.55
N LEU A 249 -11.19 -11.56 -2.45
CA LEU A 249 -11.57 -12.35 -1.26
C LEU A 249 -10.37 -12.77 -0.43
N GLU A 250 -9.35 -13.32 -1.10
CA GLU A 250 -8.20 -13.95 -0.46
C GLU A 250 -7.03 -12.97 -0.30
N GLY A 251 -6.98 -11.93 -1.18
CA GLY A 251 -6.04 -10.81 -1.13
C GLY A 251 -6.72 -9.49 -0.70
N PRO A 252 -6.10 -8.34 -1.01
CA PRO A 252 -4.93 -8.15 -1.88
C PRO A 252 -3.59 -8.53 -1.26
N VAL A 253 -3.52 -8.69 0.06
CA VAL A 253 -2.31 -9.07 0.81
C VAL A 253 -2.21 -10.59 0.86
N PHE A 254 -1.09 -11.12 0.40
CA PHE A 254 -0.81 -12.56 0.36
C PHE A 254 0.53 -12.88 1.02
N ASN A 255 0.61 -14.03 1.67
CA ASN A 255 1.90 -14.61 1.96
C ASN A 255 2.54 -15.13 0.67
N PHE A 256 3.85 -14.99 0.52
CA PHE A 256 4.54 -15.34 -0.72
C PHE A 256 4.47 -16.85 -1.04
N THR A 257 4.31 -17.71 -0.06
CA THR A 257 4.10 -19.15 -0.30
C THR A 257 2.87 -19.42 -1.19
N GLN A 258 1.85 -18.58 -1.10
CA GLN A 258 0.66 -18.60 -1.97
C GLN A 258 0.87 -17.74 -3.22
N ALA A 259 1.46 -16.55 -3.02
CA ALA A 259 1.62 -15.55 -4.07
C ALA A 259 2.54 -15.97 -5.21
N ARG A 260 3.55 -16.81 -4.96
CA ARG A 260 4.52 -17.27 -5.97
C ARG A 260 3.89 -17.95 -7.19
N GLU A 261 2.72 -18.53 -7.03
CA GLU A 261 1.97 -19.17 -8.12
C GLU A 261 1.04 -18.20 -8.87
N MET A 262 0.99 -16.93 -8.43
CA MET A 262 0.11 -15.89 -8.95
C MET A 262 0.83 -14.87 -9.85
N PHE A 263 2.15 -14.97 -10.01
CA PHE A 263 2.88 -14.15 -10.98
C PHE A 263 2.62 -14.69 -12.39
N ASP A 264 2.10 -13.82 -13.27
CA ASP A 264 1.90 -14.07 -14.70
C ASP A 264 3.20 -13.82 -15.47
#